data_a2fa3e79d3c97628e3ab855f1fe32000
#
_entry.id   a2fa3e79d3c97628e3ab855f1fe32000
#
_cell.length_a   1.000
_cell.length_b   1.000
_cell.length_c   1.000
_cell.angle_alpha   90.00
_cell.angle_beta   90.00
_cell.angle_gamma   90.00
#
_symmetry.space_group_name_H-M   'P 1'
#
loop_
_entity.id
_entity.type
_entity.pdbx_description
1 polymer ?
#
loop_
_entity_poly.entity_id
_entity_poly.type
_entity_poly.pdbx_seq_one_letter_code
_entity_poly.pdbx_strand_id
1 'polypeptide(L)'
;MAGKRVGTLETLLLVILIVFWGSSFVVVKMALAEGLTPVSIATFRFLLAGGLFALTLVLKRIQKSEDRTFIKIKDLPNMALLALSGVTFFFLAQYTGLKLAGASIAAIFACLLSPIFIAVSSTRLLKEQISRGQIFGICFASVGTLVVILGGSLSLQFVPDFFYGSVILLATPVLWNFYTVLGKRTVEKYDPILVLTYVTVLGGLFLLPFSVADNSIRLVLSLNLSSWLSIAYLSVTCTLVGYYIWFYALERVGATVTSSFLFAEPLVTVLLAALFVGEKVTAPIAVGGLLIFLGVYLVTKK
;
A
#
# COMPACT_ATOMS: atom_id res chain seq x y z
N MET A 1 5.49 -17.63 18.42
CA MET A 1 6.48 -18.21 17.48
C MET A 1 7.67 -17.27 17.43
N ALA A 2 8.88 -17.76 17.73
CA ALA A 2 10.10 -16.94 17.58
C ALA A 2 10.21 -16.54 16.10
N GLY A 3 10.25 -15.22 15.82
CA GLY A 3 10.27 -14.69 14.46
C GLY A 3 11.43 -15.25 13.65
N LYS A 4 11.16 -15.76 12.46
CA LYS A 4 12.18 -16.22 11.51
C LYS A 4 13.10 -15.06 11.15
N ARG A 5 14.39 -15.33 10.95
CA ARG A 5 15.30 -14.33 10.36
C ARG A 5 14.76 -13.92 8.99
N VAL A 6 14.80 -12.63 8.70
CA VAL A 6 14.44 -12.11 7.37
C VAL A 6 15.50 -12.61 6.38
N GLY A 7 15.09 -13.39 5.39
CA GLY A 7 15.99 -13.89 4.35
C GLY A 7 16.33 -12.80 3.32
N THR A 8 17.38 -13.04 2.55
CA THR A 8 17.78 -12.13 1.46
C THR A 8 16.66 -11.98 0.42
N LEU A 9 15.91 -13.06 0.12
CA LEU A 9 14.80 -13.02 -0.82
C LEU A 9 13.66 -12.13 -0.32
N GLU A 10 13.24 -12.31 0.93
CA GLU A 10 12.18 -11.49 1.53
C GLU A 10 12.57 -10.01 1.56
N THR A 11 13.83 -9.70 1.90
CA THR A 11 14.34 -8.33 1.88
C THR A 11 14.30 -7.74 0.47
N LEU A 12 14.78 -8.47 -0.54
CA LEU A 12 14.77 -8.02 -1.92
C LEU A 12 13.35 -7.77 -2.44
N LEU A 13 12.43 -8.69 -2.17
CA LEU A 13 11.02 -8.54 -2.55
C LEU A 13 10.39 -7.32 -1.88
N LEU A 14 10.66 -7.09 -0.60
CA LEU A 14 10.15 -5.91 0.12
C LEU A 14 10.75 -4.60 -0.42
N VAL A 15 12.02 -4.58 -0.82
CA VAL A 15 12.62 -3.42 -1.49
C VAL A 15 11.93 -3.16 -2.84
N ILE A 16 11.70 -4.20 -3.65
CA ILE A 16 10.96 -4.07 -4.92
C ILE A 16 9.54 -3.52 -4.66
N LEU A 17 8.86 -4.04 -3.66
CA LEU A 17 7.55 -3.56 -3.24
C LEU A 17 7.54 -2.06 -2.97
N ILE A 18 8.50 -1.58 -2.15
CA ILE A 18 8.61 -0.18 -1.76
C ILE A 18 8.93 0.72 -2.96
N VAL A 19 9.73 0.25 -3.91
CA VAL A 19 9.96 0.98 -5.17
C VAL A 19 8.65 1.12 -5.96
N PHE A 20 7.85 0.07 -6.08
CA PHE A 20 6.57 0.13 -6.76
C PHE A 20 5.56 1.03 -6.04
N TRP A 21 5.44 0.91 -4.73
CA TRP A 21 4.47 1.71 -3.97
C TRP A 21 4.91 3.17 -3.83
N GLY A 22 6.19 3.44 -3.60
CA GLY A 22 6.71 4.81 -3.59
C GLY A 22 6.54 5.52 -4.93
N SER A 23 6.74 4.82 -6.05
CA SER A 23 6.49 5.38 -7.38
C SER A 23 4.99 5.62 -7.66
N SER A 24 4.09 4.87 -7.01
CA SER A 24 2.66 5.00 -7.23
C SER A 24 2.12 6.41 -6.91
N PHE A 25 2.70 7.11 -5.93
CA PHE A 25 2.33 8.49 -5.61
C PHE A 25 2.53 9.44 -6.81
N VAL A 26 3.64 9.26 -7.53
CA VAL A 26 3.95 10.04 -8.73
C VAL A 26 2.98 9.68 -9.87
N VAL A 27 2.77 8.38 -10.12
CA VAL A 27 1.87 7.91 -11.19
C VAL A 27 0.43 8.34 -10.94
N VAL A 28 -0.06 8.27 -9.69
CA VAL A 28 -1.40 8.76 -9.32
C VAL A 28 -1.51 10.26 -9.54
N LYS A 29 -0.49 11.06 -9.18
CA LYS A 29 -0.47 12.50 -9.43
C LYS A 29 -0.55 12.82 -10.93
N MET A 30 0.18 12.06 -11.76
CA MET A 30 0.11 12.20 -13.22
C MET A 30 -1.29 11.85 -13.75
N ALA A 31 -1.88 10.75 -13.31
CA ALA A 31 -3.23 10.34 -13.71
C ALA A 31 -4.31 11.38 -13.32
N LEU A 32 -4.19 11.98 -12.13
CA LEU A 32 -5.07 13.08 -11.70
C LEU A 32 -4.90 14.33 -12.58
N ALA A 33 -3.67 14.64 -12.98
CA ALA A 33 -3.39 15.79 -13.87
C ALA A 33 -3.97 15.60 -15.28
N GLU A 34 -4.14 14.35 -15.73
CA GLU A 34 -4.78 13.99 -17.00
C GLU A 34 -6.32 13.94 -16.92
N GLY A 35 -6.91 14.33 -15.78
CA GLY A 35 -8.36 14.45 -15.62
C GLY A 35 -9.05 13.22 -15.04
N LEU A 36 -8.31 12.15 -14.66
CA LEU A 36 -8.92 11.07 -13.90
C LEU A 36 -9.31 11.55 -12.50
N THR A 37 -10.39 10.97 -11.97
CA THR A 37 -10.80 11.23 -10.58
C THR A 37 -10.16 10.20 -9.63
N PRO A 38 -10.05 10.49 -8.32
CA PRO A 38 -9.63 9.52 -7.32
C PRO A 38 -10.41 8.19 -7.42
N VAL A 39 -11.73 8.29 -7.65
CA VAL A 39 -12.62 7.13 -7.77
C VAL A 39 -12.34 6.34 -9.04
N SER A 40 -12.16 7.02 -10.20
CA SER A 40 -11.86 6.33 -11.47
C SER A 40 -10.53 5.58 -11.42
N ILE A 41 -9.48 6.23 -10.87
CA ILE A 41 -8.16 5.59 -10.73
C ILE A 41 -8.28 4.32 -9.87
N ALA A 42 -8.94 4.41 -8.70
CA ALA A 42 -9.15 3.25 -7.85
C ALA A 42 -9.96 2.16 -8.55
N THR A 43 -11.10 2.52 -9.16
CA THR A 43 -12.00 1.57 -9.82
C THR A 43 -11.30 0.82 -10.96
N PHE A 44 -10.70 1.54 -11.91
CA PHE A 44 -10.07 0.92 -13.07
C PHE A 44 -8.84 0.09 -12.66
N ARG A 45 -8.04 0.58 -11.71
CA ARG A 45 -6.92 -0.15 -11.14
C ARG A 45 -7.35 -1.50 -10.57
N PHE A 46 -8.38 -1.51 -9.71
CA PHE A 46 -8.77 -2.74 -9.01
C PHE A 46 -9.63 -3.68 -9.86
N LEU A 47 -10.41 -3.19 -10.81
CA LEU A 47 -11.07 -4.04 -11.80
C LEU A 47 -10.05 -4.77 -12.69
N LEU A 48 -9.05 -4.05 -13.21
CA LEU A 48 -8.00 -4.65 -14.01
C LEU A 48 -7.16 -5.64 -13.19
N ALA A 49 -6.72 -5.26 -12.00
CA ALA A 49 -5.96 -6.14 -11.12
C ALA A 49 -6.76 -7.37 -10.68
N GLY A 50 -8.05 -7.20 -10.38
CA GLY A 50 -8.95 -8.31 -10.05
C GLY A 50 -9.07 -9.32 -11.18
N GLY A 51 -9.22 -8.85 -12.43
CA GLY A 51 -9.20 -9.68 -13.62
C GLY A 51 -7.87 -10.44 -13.79
N LEU A 52 -6.74 -9.77 -13.56
CA LEU A 52 -5.42 -10.39 -13.64
C LEU A 52 -5.19 -11.44 -12.52
N PHE A 53 -5.63 -11.17 -11.29
CA PHE A 53 -5.58 -12.17 -10.22
C PHE A 53 -6.47 -13.37 -10.51
N ALA A 54 -7.69 -13.13 -11.04
CA ALA A 54 -8.59 -14.22 -11.44
C ALA A 54 -7.96 -15.08 -12.54
N LEU A 55 -7.36 -14.45 -13.54
CA LEU A 55 -6.62 -15.15 -14.59
C LEU A 55 -5.45 -15.97 -14.01
N THR A 56 -4.64 -15.37 -13.15
CA THR A 56 -3.51 -16.03 -12.46
C THR A 56 -4.00 -17.26 -11.69
N LEU A 57 -5.11 -17.13 -10.96
CA LEU A 57 -5.71 -18.23 -10.20
C LEU A 57 -6.17 -19.36 -11.13
N VAL A 58 -6.82 -19.03 -12.26
CA VAL A 58 -7.26 -20.03 -13.24
C VAL A 58 -6.06 -20.76 -13.85
N LEU A 59 -5.03 -20.01 -14.28
CA LEU A 59 -3.81 -20.62 -14.85
C LEU A 59 -3.10 -21.53 -13.85
N LYS A 60 -2.98 -21.10 -12.58
CA LYS A 60 -2.40 -21.93 -11.51
C LYS A 60 -3.16 -23.23 -11.32
N ARG A 61 -4.49 -23.20 -11.38
CA ARG A 61 -5.34 -24.39 -11.24
C ARG A 61 -5.21 -25.35 -12.41
N ILE A 62 -5.08 -24.85 -13.63
CA ILE A 62 -4.87 -25.68 -14.83
C ILE A 62 -3.53 -26.41 -14.74
N GLN A 63 -2.46 -25.70 -14.33
CA GLN A 63 -1.12 -26.27 -14.32
C GLN A 63 -0.89 -27.31 -13.21
N LYS A 64 -1.51 -27.14 -12.04
CA LYS A 64 -1.17 -27.97 -10.87
C LYS A 64 -2.16 -29.10 -10.58
N SER A 65 -3.26 -29.23 -11.28
CA SER A 65 -4.37 -30.19 -10.96
C SER A 65 -4.75 -30.19 -9.47
N GLU A 66 -4.45 -29.09 -8.75
CA GLU A 66 -4.69 -28.98 -7.32
C GLU A 66 -6.20 -28.90 -7.03
N ASP A 67 -6.61 -29.49 -5.90
CA ASP A 67 -7.97 -29.42 -5.39
C ASP A 67 -8.52 -28.00 -5.49
N ARG A 68 -9.74 -27.88 -6.03
CA ARG A 68 -10.47 -26.62 -6.19
C ARG A 68 -10.83 -26.03 -4.82
N THR A 69 -9.83 -25.56 -4.09
CA THR A 69 -10.05 -24.91 -2.81
C THR A 69 -10.70 -23.55 -3.06
N PHE A 70 -11.94 -23.41 -2.65
CA PHE A 70 -12.65 -22.12 -2.63
C PHE A 70 -12.67 -21.58 -1.21
N ILE A 71 -12.85 -20.26 -1.09
CA ILE A 71 -13.12 -19.66 0.21
C ILE A 71 -14.43 -20.24 0.75
N LYS A 72 -14.41 -20.75 1.97
CA LYS A 72 -15.61 -21.28 2.63
C LYS A 72 -16.63 -20.16 2.82
N ILE A 73 -17.93 -20.45 2.64
CA ILE A 73 -19.01 -19.45 2.73
C ILE A 73 -18.95 -18.66 4.06
N LYS A 74 -18.63 -19.32 5.15
CA LYS A 74 -18.47 -18.67 6.47
C LYS A 74 -17.32 -17.66 6.55
N ASP A 75 -16.35 -17.72 5.64
CA ASP A 75 -15.19 -16.84 5.59
C ASP A 75 -15.36 -15.70 4.53
N LEU A 76 -16.44 -15.74 3.73
CA LEU A 76 -16.74 -14.67 2.76
C LEU A 76 -16.91 -13.28 3.39
N PRO A 77 -17.55 -13.12 4.58
CA PRO A 77 -17.59 -11.83 5.25
C PRO A 77 -16.17 -11.26 5.54
N ASN A 78 -15.20 -12.12 5.88
CA ASN A 78 -13.82 -11.69 6.07
C ASN A 78 -13.18 -11.20 4.76
N MET A 79 -13.50 -11.83 3.62
CA MET A 79 -13.04 -11.34 2.31
C MET A 79 -13.65 -9.98 1.97
N ALA A 80 -14.95 -9.80 2.26
CA ALA A 80 -15.62 -8.51 2.08
C ALA A 80 -15.01 -7.42 2.98
N LEU A 81 -14.73 -7.72 4.24
CA LEU A 81 -14.06 -6.78 5.16
C LEU A 81 -12.65 -6.42 4.69
N LEU A 82 -11.87 -7.39 4.18
CA LEU A 82 -10.57 -7.13 3.57
C LEU A 82 -10.69 -6.26 2.32
N ALA A 83 -11.68 -6.54 1.46
CA ALA A 83 -11.94 -5.74 0.26
C ALA A 83 -12.34 -4.29 0.59
N LEU A 84 -13.23 -4.12 1.57
CA LEU A 84 -13.66 -2.79 2.02
C LEU A 84 -12.52 -2.00 2.67
N SER A 85 -11.75 -2.64 3.56
CA SER A 85 -10.68 -1.95 4.29
C SER A 85 -9.42 -1.74 3.46
N GLY A 86 -8.94 -2.75 2.74
CA GLY A 86 -7.66 -2.68 2.02
C GLY A 86 -7.77 -2.17 0.59
N VAL A 87 -8.98 -2.11 0.04
CA VAL A 87 -9.21 -1.65 -1.34
C VAL A 87 -10.17 -0.47 -1.36
N THR A 88 -11.45 -0.69 -1.09
CA THR A 88 -12.48 0.32 -1.35
C THR A 88 -12.26 1.60 -0.56
N PHE A 89 -12.40 1.54 0.76
CA PHE A 89 -12.33 2.76 1.59
C PHE A 89 -10.91 3.27 1.73
N PHE A 90 -9.90 2.38 1.75
CA PHE A 90 -8.51 2.81 1.78
C PHE A 90 -8.15 3.69 0.57
N PHE A 91 -8.43 3.23 -0.66
CA PHE A 91 -8.06 3.98 -1.85
C PHE A 91 -8.95 5.18 -2.13
N LEU A 92 -10.23 5.13 -1.75
CA LEU A 92 -11.07 6.32 -1.75
C LEU A 92 -10.49 7.41 -0.82
N ALA A 93 -10.13 7.04 0.41
CA ALA A 93 -9.52 7.97 1.36
C ALA A 93 -8.13 8.44 0.90
N GLN A 94 -7.26 7.51 0.48
CA GLN A 94 -5.90 7.80 0.06
C GLN A 94 -5.84 8.75 -1.15
N TYR A 95 -6.60 8.48 -2.21
CA TYR A 95 -6.55 9.26 -3.43
C TYR A 95 -7.31 10.59 -3.31
N THR A 96 -8.44 10.61 -2.59
CA THR A 96 -9.16 11.84 -2.30
C THR A 96 -8.33 12.75 -1.39
N GLY A 97 -7.74 12.20 -0.34
CA GLY A 97 -6.89 12.95 0.55
C GLY A 97 -5.60 13.45 -0.11
N LEU A 98 -4.98 12.62 -0.99
CA LEU A 98 -3.84 13.04 -1.80
C LEU A 98 -4.20 14.21 -2.73
N LYS A 99 -5.37 14.17 -3.36
CA LYS A 99 -5.86 15.25 -4.22
C LYS A 99 -6.06 16.55 -3.46
N LEU A 100 -6.62 16.48 -2.23
CA LEU A 100 -6.99 17.66 -1.44
C LEU A 100 -5.84 18.21 -0.58
N ALA A 101 -5.09 17.33 0.10
CA ALA A 101 -4.03 17.72 1.04
C ALA A 101 -2.61 17.57 0.49
N GLY A 102 -2.46 16.96 -0.69
CA GLY A 102 -1.17 16.74 -1.33
C GLY A 102 -0.46 15.45 -0.92
N ALA A 103 0.55 15.08 -1.72
CA ALA A 103 1.24 13.80 -1.60
C ALA A 103 2.05 13.69 -0.31
N SER A 104 2.67 14.77 0.19
CA SER A 104 3.46 14.75 1.42
C SER A 104 2.61 14.41 2.65
N ILE A 105 1.40 14.99 2.74
CA ILE A 105 0.48 14.69 3.84
C ILE A 105 -0.05 13.26 3.72
N ALA A 106 -0.41 12.82 2.51
CA ALA A 106 -0.81 11.43 2.27
C ALA A 106 0.29 10.44 2.69
N ALA A 107 1.57 10.77 2.41
CA ALA A 107 2.70 9.95 2.81
C ALA A 107 2.90 9.89 4.35
N ILE A 108 2.63 10.99 5.09
CA ILE A 108 2.67 10.98 6.57
C ILE A 108 1.67 9.94 7.11
N PHE A 109 0.45 9.98 6.64
CA PHE A 109 -0.58 9.05 7.14
C PHE A 109 -0.32 7.61 6.69
N ALA A 110 -0.03 7.38 5.42
CA ALA A 110 0.15 6.04 4.88
C ALA A 110 1.49 5.40 5.29
N CYS A 111 2.60 6.14 5.17
CA CYS A 111 3.93 5.57 5.29
C CYS A 111 4.55 5.73 6.68
N LEU A 112 4.13 6.74 7.47
CA LEU A 112 4.63 6.95 8.83
C LEU A 112 3.71 6.31 9.88
N LEU A 113 2.40 6.57 9.83
CA LEU A 113 1.48 6.12 10.87
C LEU A 113 1.06 4.65 10.71
N SER A 114 0.90 4.14 9.47
CA SER A 114 0.48 2.76 9.27
C SER A 114 1.44 1.73 9.87
N PRO A 115 2.78 1.79 9.70
CA PRO A 115 3.69 0.85 10.34
C PRO A 115 3.63 0.87 11.86
N ILE A 116 3.45 2.06 12.45
CA ILE A 116 3.33 2.22 13.91
C ILE A 116 2.05 1.52 14.40
N PHE A 117 0.91 1.77 13.73
CA PHE A 117 -0.37 1.13 14.07
C PHE A 117 -0.30 -0.40 13.91
N ILE A 118 0.33 -0.87 12.84
CA ILE A 118 0.52 -2.30 12.59
C ILE A 118 1.42 -2.91 13.66
N ALA A 119 2.52 -2.28 14.04
CA ALA A 119 3.41 -2.77 15.09
C ALA A 119 2.67 -2.90 16.44
N VAL A 120 1.89 -1.88 16.82
CA VAL A 120 1.09 -1.93 18.06
C VAL A 120 0.00 -3.01 17.99
N SER A 121 -0.70 -3.12 16.86
CA SER A 121 -1.76 -4.11 16.70
C SER A 121 -1.23 -5.53 16.58
N SER A 122 -0.06 -5.73 15.98
CA SER A 122 0.54 -7.05 15.83
C SER A 122 0.93 -7.65 17.19
N THR A 123 1.39 -6.85 18.14
CA THR A 123 1.67 -7.34 19.50
C THR A 123 0.41 -7.79 20.20
N ARG A 124 -0.69 -7.03 20.09
CA ARG A 124 -1.94 -7.30 20.81
C ARG A 124 -2.79 -8.38 20.13
N LEU A 125 -2.94 -8.29 18.81
CA LEU A 125 -3.90 -9.10 18.06
C LEU A 125 -3.27 -10.32 17.40
N LEU A 126 -1.99 -10.25 16.98
CA LEU A 126 -1.25 -11.35 16.36
C LEU A 126 -0.28 -12.01 17.34
N LYS A 127 -0.15 -11.45 18.55
CA LYS A 127 0.78 -11.92 19.60
C LYS A 127 2.25 -11.96 19.11
N GLU A 128 2.62 -11.05 18.21
CA GLU A 128 4.01 -10.89 17.79
C GLU A 128 4.83 -10.30 18.94
N GLN A 129 6.01 -10.87 19.19
CA GLN A 129 6.94 -10.33 20.16
C GLN A 129 7.86 -9.33 19.47
N ILE A 130 7.80 -8.07 19.89
CA ILE A 130 8.68 -7.01 19.38
C ILE A 130 9.88 -6.87 20.33
N SER A 131 11.08 -7.05 19.77
CA SER A 131 12.32 -6.87 20.52
C SER A 131 12.62 -5.37 20.77
N ARG A 132 13.45 -5.06 21.76
CA ARG A 132 13.91 -3.67 22.01
C ARG A 132 14.59 -3.09 20.77
N GLY A 133 15.41 -3.89 20.06
CA GLY A 133 16.04 -3.44 18.81
C GLY A 133 15.04 -3.05 17.74
N GLN A 134 13.92 -3.78 17.59
CA GLN A 134 12.84 -3.44 16.67
C GLN A 134 12.12 -2.15 17.09
N ILE A 135 11.91 -1.92 18.39
CA ILE A 135 11.32 -0.65 18.87
C ILE A 135 12.22 0.53 18.50
N PHE A 136 13.53 0.44 18.80
CA PHE A 136 14.48 1.48 18.38
C PHE A 136 14.51 1.66 16.86
N GLY A 137 14.47 0.56 16.10
CA GLY A 137 14.41 0.60 14.65
C GLY A 137 13.17 1.34 14.12
N ILE A 138 11.99 1.08 14.69
CA ILE A 138 10.76 1.80 14.36
C ILE A 138 10.90 3.29 14.68
N CYS A 139 11.46 3.65 15.84
CA CYS A 139 11.69 5.05 16.20
C CYS A 139 12.64 5.75 15.22
N PHE A 140 13.78 5.15 14.88
CA PHE A 140 14.72 5.72 13.89
C PHE A 140 14.09 5.88 12.52
N ALA A 141 13.39 4.86 12.04
CA ALA A 141 12.70 4.91 10.76
C ALA A 141 11.60 5.98 10.75
N SER A 142 10.83 6.12 11.84
CA SER A 142 9.79 7.14 11.96
C SER A 142 10.36 8.56 11.91
N VAL A 143 11.43 8.82 12.65
CA VAL A 143 12.12 10.13 12.63
C VAL A 143 12.70 10.39 11.24
N GLY A 144 13.36 9.40 10.65
CA GLY A 144 13.93 9.51 9.30
C GLY A 144 12.87 9.81 8.24
N THR A 145 11.73 9.10 8.29
CA THR A 145 10.58 9.31 7.38
C THR A 145 10.04 10.73 7.53
N LEU A 146 9.87 11.21 8.76
CA LEU A 146 9.41 12.57 9.02
C LEU A 146 10.40 13.61 8.47
N VAL A 147 11.69 13.42 8.67
CA VAL A 147 12.76 14.31 8.14
C VAL A 147 12.74 14.33 6.60
N VAL A 148 12.58 13.19 5.93
CA VAL A 148 12.46 13.13 4.45
C VAL A 148 11.24 13.89 3.96
N ILE A 149 10.09 13.68 4.58
CA ILE A 149 8.84 14.34 4.18
C ILE A 149 8.93 15.87 4.39
N LEU A 150 9.47 16.31 5.53
CA LEU A 150 9.65 17.73 5.84
C LEU A 150 10.75 18.38 4.98
N GLY A 151 11.80 17.64 4.67
CA GLY A 151 12.93 18.10 3.84
C GLY A 151 12.58 18.32 2.36
N GLY A 152 11.44 17.77 1.91
CA GLY A 152 10.87 17.98 0.56
C GLY A 152 9.95 19.22 0.42
N SER A 153 10.07 20.21 1.32
CA SER A 153 9.28 21.47 1.33
C SER A 153 7.77 21.26 1.60
N LEU A 154 7.44 21.15 2.88
CA LEU A 154 6.04 21.23 3.33
C LEU A 154 5.53 22.66 3.24
N SER A 155 4.87 23.03 2.14
CA SER A 155 4.02 24.22 2.14
C SER A 155 2.69 23.89 2.79
N LEU A 156 2.59 24.06 4.10
CA LEU A 156 1.32 23.96 4.82
C LEU A 156 0.45 25.18 4.48
N GLN A 157 -0.32 25.07 3.43
CA GLN A 157 -1.38 26.04 3.15
C GLN A 157 -2.64 25.59 3.90
N PHE A 158 -2.99 26.28 4.98
CA PHE A 158 -4.23 26.05 5.74
C PHE A 158 -5.44 26.59 4.95
N VAL A 159 -5.78 25.86 3.87
CA VAL A 159 -7.03 26.06 3.13
C VAL A 159 -8.03 24.95 3.51
N PRO A 160 -9.35 25.17 3.34
CA PRO A 160 -10.36 24.17 3.70
C PRO A 160 -10.09 22.79 3.12
N ASP A 161 -9.69 22.71 1.84
CA ASP A 161 -9.37 21.44 1.18
C ASP A 161 -8.26 20.66 1.87
N PHE A 162 -7.21 21.35 2.33
CA PHE A 162 -6.12 20.75 3.10
C PHE A 162 -6.64 20.12 4.40
N PHE A 163 -7.50 20.81 5.12
CA PHE A 163 -8.08 20.30 6.37
C PHE A 163 -8.95 19.06 6.10
N TYR A 164 -9.89 19.14 5.16
CA TYR A 164 -10.75 17.99 4.81
C TYR A 164 -9.94 16.81 4.27
N GLY A 165 -8.96 17.06 3.42
CA GLY A 165 -8.05 16.04 2.90
C GLY A 165 -7.27 15.33 4.02
N SER A 166 -6.75 16.09 4.99
CA SER A 166 -6.03 15.54 6.14
C SER A 166 -6.94 14.71 7.05
N VAL A 167 -8.16 15.15 7.29
CA VAL A 167 -9.17 14.37 8.07
C VAL A 167 -9.51 13.06 7.37
N ILE A 168 -9.71 13.08 6.05
CA ILE A 168 -9.97 11.86 5.27
C ILE A 168 -8.77 10.90 5.35
N LEU A 169 -7.55 11.43 5.27
CA LEU A 169 -6.32 10.62 5.36
C LEU A 169 -6.12 9.94 6.72
N LEU A 170 -6.70 10.44 7.81
CA LEU A 170 -6.67 9.77 9.11
C LEU A 170 -7.28 8.35 9.06
N ALA A 171 -8.18 8.08 8.12
CA ALA A 171 -8.75 6.74 7.95
C ALA A 171 -7.71 5.75 7.38
N THR A 172 -6.73 6.20 6.60
CA THR A 172 -5.81 5.29 5.87
C THR A 172 -4.96 4.40 6.78
N PRO A 173 -4.28 4.88 7.84
CA PRO A 173 -3.51 4.00 8.72
C PRO A 173 -4.38 3.02 9.49
N VAL A 174 -5.61 3.40 9.84
CA VAL A 174 -6.55 2.51 10.52
C VAL A 174 -7.02 1.40 9.59
N LEU A 175 -7.45 1.75 8.37
CA LEU A 175 -7.92 0.80 7.36
C LEU A 175 -6.81 -0.16 6.93
N TRP A 176 -5.60 0.35 6.70
CA TRP A 176 -4.45 -0.47 6.31
C TRP A 176 -3.98 -1.40 7.44
N ASN A 177 -3.99 -0.92 8.68
CA ASN A 177 -3.72 -1.74 9.85
C ASN A 177 -4.73 -2.89 9.96
N PHE A 178 -6.03 -2.60 9.85
CA PHE A 178 -7.09 -3.61 9.89
C PHE A 178 -6.92 -4.64 8.77
N TYR A 179 -6.68 -4.17 7.53
CA TYR A 179 -6.39 -5.01 6.38
C TYR A 179 -5.19 -5.92 6.60
N THR A 180 -4.09 -5.40 7.14
CA THR A 180 -2.86 -6.15 7.39
C THR A 180 -3.06 -7.24 8.45
N VAL A 181 -3.69 -6.89 9.58
CA VAL A 181 -3.90 -7.83 10.69
C VAL A 181 -4.89 -8.94 10.31
N LEU A 182 -6.02 -8.58 9.70
CA LEU A 182 -7.01 -9.55 9.23
C LEU A 182 -6.45 -10.38 8.06
N GLY A 183 -5.73 -9.73 7.16
CA GLY A 183 -5.07 -10.37 6.02
C GLY A 183 -4.07 -11.43 6.44
N LYS A 184 -3.19 -11.12 7.41
CA LYS A 184 -2.24 -12.09 7.95
C LYS A 184 -2.95 -13.35 8.48
N ARG A 185 -3.99 -13.20 9.29
CA ARG A 185 -4.77 -14.33 9.79
C ARG A 185 -5.43 -15.14 8.67
N THR A 186 -5.78 -14.46 7.58
CA THR A 186 -6.46 -15.10 6.45
C THR A 186 -5.49 -15.91 5.59
N VAL A 187 -4.27 -15.44 5.35
CA VAL A 187 -3.27 -16.18 4.57
C VAL A 187 -2.60 -17.31 5.35
N GLU A 188 -2.75 -17.35 6.65
CA GLU A 188 -2.42 -18.54 7.45
C GLU A 188 -3.36 -19.74 7.16
N LYS A 189 -4.53 -19.45 6.53
CA LYS A 189 -5.60 -20.44 6.29
C LYS A 189 -5.83 -20.70 4.80
N TYR A 190 -5.56 -19.73 3.94
CA TYR A 190 -5.83 -19.76 2.50
C TYR A 190 -4.62 -19.30 1.70
N ASP A 191 -4.44 -19.85 0.50
CA ASP A 191 -3.41 -19.40 -0.44
C ASP A 191 -3.51 -17.90 -0.71
N PRO A 192 -2.40 -17.14 -0.67
CA PRO A 192 -2.40 -15.69 -0.90
C PRO A 192 -3.04 -15.26 -2.22
N ILE A 193 -2.82 -16.00 -3.33
CA ILE A 193 -3.41 -15.67 -4.64
C ILE A 193 -4.93 -15.82 -4.59
N LEU A 194 -5.44 -16.86 -3.90
CA LEU A 194 -6.88 -17.04 -3.73
C LEU A 194 -7.48 -15.88 -2.92
N VAL A 195 -6.88 -15.50 -1.80
CA VAL A 195 -7.33 -14.38 -0.97
C VAL A 195 -7.32 -13.09 -1.77
N LEU A 196 -6.22 -12.79 -2.45
CA LEU A 196 -6.05 -11.57 -3.25
C LEU A 196 -7.03 -11.51 -4.41
N THR A 197 -7.35 -12.64 -5.04
CA THR A 197 -8.39 -12.70 -6.08
C THR A 197 -9.73 -12.24 -5.53
N TYR A 198 -10.18 -12.80 -4.42
CA TYR A 198 -11.46 -12.39 -3.81
C TYR A 198 -11.44 -10.93 -3.37
N VAL A 199 -10.37 -10.50 -2.70
CA VAL A 199 -10.24 -9.14 -2.16
C VAL A 199 -10.21 -8.09 -3.27
N THR A 200 -9.45 -8.31 -4.34
CA THR A 200 -9.34 -7.34 -5.44
C THR A 200 -10.58 -7.30 -6.32
N VAL A 201 -11.20 -8.46 -6.60
CA VAL A 201 -12.45 -8.51 -7.36
C VAL A 201 -13.59 -7.85 -6.57
N LEU A 202 -13.79 -8.23 -5.30
CA LEU A 202 -14.82 -7.63 -4.46
C LEU A 202 -14.56 -6.13 -4.26
N GLY A 203 -13.31 -5.73 -4.02
CA GLY A 203 -12.94 -4.33 -3.84
C GLY A 203 -13.21 -3.49 -5.08
N GLY A 204 -12.88 -4.01 -6.27
CA GLY A 204 -13.23 -3.38 -7.54
C GLY A 204 -14.75 -3.26 -7.76
N LEU A 205 -15.50 -4.32 -7.43
CA LEU A 205 -16.96 -4.29 -7.50
C LEU A 205 -17.58 -3.30 -6.49
N PHE A 206 -17.05 -3.21 -5.27
CA PHE A 206 -17.52 -2.25 -4.28
C PHE A 206 -17.18 -0.79 -4.63
N LEU A 207 -16.19 -0.55 -5.51
CA LEU A 207 -15.87 0.77 -6.04
C LEU A 207 -16.86 1.22 -7.14
N LEU A 208 -17.51 0.29 -7.86
CA LEU A 208 -18.43 0.61 -8.96
C LEU A 208 -19.56 1.57 -8.56
N PRO A 209 -20.29 1.41 -7.44
CA PRO A 209 -21.32 2.37 -7.04
C PRO A 209 -20.81 3.81 -6.91
N PHE A 210 -19.60 3.99 -6.38
CA PHE A 210 -18.97 5.31 -6.25
C PHE A 210 -18.59 5.86 -7.64
N SER A 211 -18.09 5.01 -8.53
CA SER A 211 -17.71 5.40 -9.89
C SER A 211 -18.94 5.74 -10.76
N VAL A 212 -20.09 5.11 -10.51
CA VAL A 212 -21.34 5.47 -11.14
C VAL A 212 -21.89 6.78 -10.58
N ALA A 213 -21.83 6.96 -9.25
CA ALA A 213 -22.37 8.14 -8.57
C ALA A 213 -21.64 9.44 -8.96
N ASP A 214 -20.32 9.41 -9.17
CA ASP A 214 -19.54 10.58 -9.63
C ASP A 214 -19.36 10.63 -11.16
N ASN A 215 -20.07 9.77 -11.92
CA ASN A 215 -19.98 9.62 -13.36
C ASN A 215 -18.57 9.28 -13.90
N SER A 216 -17.63 8.91 -13.05
CA SER A 216 -16.25 8.64 -13.46
C SER A 216 -16.10 7.35 -14.26
N ILE A 217 -17.06 6.43 -14.20
CA ILE A 217 -17.07 5.21 -15.02
C ILE A 217 -17.06 5.53 -16.54
N ARG A 218 -17.66 6.66 -16.93
CA ARG A 218 -17.71 7.10 -18.33
C ARG A 218 -16.36 7.53 -18.88
N LEU A 219 -15.42 7.91 -17.98
CA LEU A 219 -14.07 8.32 -18.37
C LEU A 219 -13.34 7.21 -19.13
N VAL A 220 -13.71 5.93 -18.92
CA VAL A 220 -13.11 4.80 -19.62
C VAL A 220 -13.15 4.95 -21.16
N LEU A 221 -14.19 5.62 -21.68
CA LEU A 221 -14.36 5.85 -23.12
C LEU A 221 -13.48 6.96 -23.69
N SER A 222 -12.95 7.83 -22.84
CA SER A 222 -12.14 9.00 -23.23
C SER A 222 -10.69 8.91 -22.78
N LEU A 223 -10.26 7.79 -22.16
CA LEU A 223 -8.90 7.62 -21.68
C LEU A 223 -7.90 7.60 -22.85
N ASN A 224 -6.87 8.43 -22.74
CA ASN A 224 -5.73 8.39 -23.64
C ASN A 224 -4.75 7.25 -23.27
N LEU A 225 -3.72 7.04 -24.09
CA LEU A 225 -2.72 6.00 -23.87
C LEU A 225 -1.97 6.18 -22.54
N SER A 226 -1.63 7.41 -22.16
CA SER A 226 -0.90 7.71 -20.92
C SER A 226 -1.71 7.34 -19.69
N SER A 227 -3.02 7.68 -19.69
CA SER A 227 -3.95 7.28 -18.62
C SER A 227 -4.06 5.75 -18.49
N TRP A 228 -4.16 5.03 -19.63
CA TRP A 228 -4.18 3.57 -19.62
C TRP A 228 -2.86 2.96 -19.14
N LEU A 229 -1.71 3.52 -19.51
CA LEU A 229 -0.40 3.08 -19.01
C LEU A 229 -0.27 3.31 -17.52
N SER A 230 -0.76 4.44 -17.00
CA SER A 230 -0.80 4.72 -15.55
C SER A 230 -1.66 3.69 -14.80
N ILE A 231 -2.88 3.39 -15.30
CA ILE A 231 -3.75 2.37 -14.72
C ILE A 231 -3.12 0.98 -14.79
N ALA A 232 -2.56 0.61 -15.94
CA ALA A 232 -1.90 -0.69 -16.13
C ALA A 232 -0.69 -0.85 -15.19
N TYR A 233 0.14 0.20 -15.07
CA TYR A 233 1.25 0.22 -14.12
C TYR A 233 0.78 -0.01 -12.69
N LEU A 234 -0.19 0.76 -12.22
CA LEU A 234 -0.74 0.63 -10.87
C LEU A 234 -1.37 -0.74 -10.63
N SER A 235 -2.04 -1.31 -11.65
CA SER A 235 -2.70 -2.61 -11.55
C SER A 235 -1.70 -3.76 -11.49
N VAL A 236 -0.70 -3.75 -12.37
CA VAL A 236 0.27 -4.85 -12.48
C VAL A 236 1.33 -4.75 -11.39
N THR A 237 2.05 -3.63 -11.32
CA THR A 237 3.21 -3.52 -10.40
C THR A 237 2.77 -3.31 -8.96
N CYS A 238 1.90 -2.33 -8.74
CA CYS A 238 1.53 -1.95 -7.37
C CYS A 238 0.45 -2.85 -6.75
N THR A 239 -0.44 -3.45 -7.58
CA THR A 239 -1.49 -4.31 -7.05
C THR A 239 -1.17 -5.78 -7.24
N LEU A 240 -1.05 -6.30 -8.48
CA LEU A 240 -0.84 -7.73 -8.69
C LEU A 240 0.46 -8.19 -8.02
N VAL A 241 1.59 -7.59 -8.38
CA VAL A 241 2.90 -7.95 -7.83
C VAL A 241 3.04 -7.45 -6.39
N GLY A 242 2.71 -6.19 -6.13
CA GLY A 242 2.91 -5.57 -4.83
C GLY A 242 2.08 -6.23 -3.72
N TYR A 243 0.80 -6.47 -3.94
CA TYR A 243 -0.03 -7.14 -2.94
C TYR A 243 0.36 -8.59 -2.71
N TYR A 244 0.79 -9.29 -3.78
CA TYR A 244 1.33 -10.64 -3.62
C TYR A 244 2.58 -10.65 -2.73
N ILE A 245 3.54 -9.74 -2.99
CA ILE A 245 4.75 -9.60 -2.15
C ILE A 245 4.37 -9.25 -0.71
N TRP A 246 3.43 -8.32 -0.51
CA TRP A 246 2.96 -7.93 0.82
C TRP A 246 2.43 -9.12 1.61
N PHE A 247 1.50 -9.90 1.04
CA PHE A 247 0.92 -11.05 1.72
C PHE A 247 1.92 -12.19 1.90
N TYR A 248 2.79 -12.42 0.93
CA TYR A 248 3.89 -13.36 1.04
C TYR A 248 4.83 -13.01 2.20
N ALA A 249 5.19 -11.74 2.34
CA ALA A 249 6.03 -11.27 3.43
C ALA A 249 5.31 -11.34 4.79
N LEU A 250 4.02 -10.95 4.85
CA LEU A 250 3.21 -11.10 6.06
C LEU A 250 3.22 -12.54 6.60
N GLU A 251 3.10 -13.52 5.71
CA GLU A 251 3.15 -14.94 6.09
C GLU A 251 4.53 -15.34 6.61
N ARG A 252 5.61 -14.88 5.98
CA ARG A 252 6.98 -15.33 6.20
C ARG A 252 7.70 -14.63 7.35
N VAL A 253 7.64 -13.30 7.37
CA VAL A 253 8.46 -12.49 8.28
C VAL A 253 7.64 -11.73 9.34
N GLY A 254 6.31 -11.73 9.22
CA GLY A 254 5.41 -11.11 10.18
C GLY A 254 5.03 -9.67 9.83
N ALA A 255 4.01 -9.15 10.54
CA ALA A 255 3.40 -7.88 10.22
C ALA A 255 4.29 -6.68 10.59
N THR A 256 4.94 -6.73 11.73
CA THR A 256 5.86 -5.67 12.20
C THR A 256 7.03 -5.46 11.25
N VAL A 257 7.68 -6.55 10.81
CA VAL A 257 8.82 -6.47 9.89
C VAL A 257 8.36 -6.01 8.51
N THR A 258 7.30 -6.63 7.97
CA THR A 258 6.78 -6.27 6.65
C THR A 258 6.41 -4.79 6.58
N SER A 259 5.68 -4.29 7.58
CA SER A 259 5.23 -2.89 7.60
C SER A 259 6.36 -1.88 7.81
N SER A 260 7.46 -2.26 8.46
CA SER A 260 8.58 -1.33 8.66
C SER A 260 9.22 -0.84 7.35
N PHE A 261 9.09 -1.59 6.27
CA PHE A 261 9.57 -1.15 4.96
C PHE A 261 8.78 0.04 4.41
N LEU A 262 7.50 0.23 4.80
CA LEU A 262 6.70 1.38 4.37
C LEU A 262 7.33 2.72 4.75
N PHE A 263 8.15 2.77 5.81
CA PHE A 263 8.90 3.99 6.16
C PHE A 263 9.80 4.49 5.03
N ALA A 264 10.24 3.62 4.14
CA ALA A 264 11.13 3.96 3.03
C ALA A 264 10.38 4.46 1.77
N GLU A 265 9.06 4.36 1.69
CA GLU A 265 8.29 4.81 0.52
C GLU A 265 8.51 6.29 0.17
N PRO A 266 8.45 7.25 1.14
CA PRO A 266 8.68 8.65 0.83
C PRO A 266 10.09 8.92 0.31
N LEU A 267 11.09 8.18 0.79
CA LEU A 267 12.46 8.27 0.28
C LEU A 267 12.52 7.89 -1.20
N VAL A 268 11.88 6.77 -1.57
CA VAL A 268 11.81 6.33 -2.97
C VAL A 268 11.07 7.38 -3.81
N THR A 269 9.95 7.92 -3.32
CA THR A 269 9.21 8.97 -4.03
C THR A 269 10.08 10.18 -4.32
N VAL A 270 10.85 10.66 -3.34
CA VAL A 270 11.75 11.82 -3.51
C VAL A 270 12.90 11.51 -4.46
N LEU A 271 13.49 10.30 -4.35
CA LEU A 271 14.57 9.89 -5.27
C LEU A 271 14.08 9.81 -6.72
N LEU A 272 12.87 9.31 -6.96
CA LEU A 272 12.28 9.27 -8.29
C LEU A 272 11.95 10.68 -8.80
N ALA A 273 11.45 11.58 -7.95
CA ALA A 273 11.24 12.98 -8.30
C ALA A 273 12.56 13.68 -8.67
N ALA A 274 13.65 13.38 -7.96
CA ALA A 274 14.98 13.90 -8.29
C ALA A 274 15.47 13.40 -9.64
N LEU A 275 15.28 12.11 -9.95
CA LEU A 275 15.74 11.51 -11.20
C LEU A 275 14.92 11.95 -12.42
N PHE A 276 13.59 12.03 -12.30
CA PHE A 276 12.70 12.24 -13.44
C PHE A 276 12.24 13.69 -13.59
N VAL A 277 12.22 14.47 -12.51
CA VAL A 277 11.73 15.87 -12.47
C VAL A 277 12.87 16.86 -12.21
N GLY A 278 14.06 16.36 -11.86
CA GLY A 278 15.24 17.21 -11.58
C GLY A 278 15.18 17.90 -10.22
N GLU A 279 14.36 17.44 -9.28
CA GLU A 279 14.31 17.96 -7.93
C GLU A 279 15.63 17.71 -7.19
N LYS A 280 16.07 18.68 -6.37
CA LYS A 280 17.33 18.56 -5.63
C LYS A 280 17.13 17.72 -4.38
N VAL A 281 17.98 16.69 -4.21
CA VAL A 281 18.08 15.97 -2.93
C VAL A 281 18.77 16.88 -1.91
N THR A 282 18.04 17.34 -0.91
CA THR A 282 18.56 18.22 0.13
C THR A 282 19.30 17.44 1.23
N ALA A 283 20.15 18.11 2.00
CA ALA A 283 20.84 17.48 3.13
C ALA A 283 19.90 16.81 4.15
N PRO A 284 18.76 17.41 4.55
CA PRO A 284 17.76 16.75 5.38
C PRO A 284 17.25 15.43 4.79
N ILE A 285 16.98 15.38 3.47
CA ILE A 285 16.53 14.16 2.79
C ILE A 285 17.59 13.05 2.88
N ALA A 286 18.86 13.38 2.67
CA ALA A 286 19.96 12.41 2.80
C ALA A 286 20.09 11.88 4.24
N VAL A 287 20.02 12.76 5.25
CA VAL A 287 20.08 12.37 6.68
C VAL A 287 18.85 11.50 7.04
N GLY A 288 17.66 11.91 6.63
CA GLY A 288 16.44 11.15 6.86
C GLY A 288 16.50 9.77 6.20
N GLY A 289 17.03 9.67 4.99
CA GLY A 289 17.26 8.40 4.29
C GLY A 289 18.20 7.45 5.04
N LEU A 290 19.29 7.96 5.61
CA LEU A 290 20.20 7.16 6.45
C LEU A 290 19.51 6.66 7.72
N LEU A 291 18.69 7.49 8.37
CA LEU A 291 17.92 7.09 9.54
C LEU A 291 16.88 6.01 9.21
N ILE A 292 16.18 6.12 8.07
CA ILE A 292 15.26 5.09 7.59
C ILE A 292 16.00 3.77 7.35
N PHE A 293 17.13 3.82 6.65
CA PHE A 293 17.92 2.63 6.36
C PHE A 293 18.38 1.93 7.65
N LEU A 294 18.93 2.70 8.59
CA LEU A 294 19.33 2.19 9.91
C LEU A 294 18.13 1.60 10.66
N GLY A 295 17.01 2.29 10.66
CA GLY A 295 15.78 1.85 11.33
C GLY A 295 15.25 0.53 10.78
N VAL A 296 15.10 0.42 9.46
CA VAL A 296 14.64 -0.81 8.80
C VAL A 296 15.65 -1.96 9.04
N TYR A 297 16.95 -1.67 8.98
CA TYR A 297 17.98 -2.65 9.30
C TYR A 297 17.84 -3.20 10.73
N LEU A 298 17.63 -2.32 11.72
CA LEU A 298 17.43 -2.74 13.12
C LEU A 298 16.16 -3.57 13.31
N VAL A 299 15.07 -3.26 12.57
CA VAL A 299 13.83 -4.06 12.63
C VAL A 299 14.03 -5.44 12.01
N THR A 300 14.83 -5.55 10.96
CA THR A 300 15.07 -6.80 10.24
C THR A 300 16.14 -7.67 10.88
N LYS A 301 17.08 -7.06 11.63
CA LYS A 301 18.13 -7.78 12.35
C LYS A 301 17.56 -8.39 13.64
N LYS A 302 17.70 -9.67 13.79
CA LYS A 302 17.43 -10.41 15.04
C LYS A 302 18.71 -10.68 15.79
#